data_23267cb4c2c327b7acba5e7ac5cf439a
#
_entry.id   23267cb4c2c327b7acba5e7ac5cf439a
#
_cell.length_a   1.000
_cell.length_b   1.000
_cell.length_c   1.000
_cell.angle_alpha   90.00
_cell.angle_beta   90.00
_cell.angle_gamma   90.00
#
_symmetry.space_group_name_H-M   'P 1'
#
loop_
_entity.id
_entity.type
_entity.pdbx_description
1 polymer ?
#
loop_
_entity_poly.entity_id
_entity_poly.type
_entity_poly.pdbx_seq_one_letter_code
_entity_poly.pdbx_strand_id
1 'polypeptide(L)'
;MPQMSRDTVTKRPAQRLAARAEAEGLRWLADGAHERSFVAEVVEASDEEIVTRRVPAGRPSAEAARTAGRELARLHDSGAEAFGCPPPGWDGPNYIGTAEQECTPTDDWAEFYVEQRVLPFAELAGISSAQLDLVRRACDAIAARSWDVVPARIHGDLWAGNLLFGSDGGIMIDPAAHGGHPHTDLGMLALFGAPYLEEIFQGYGAPKDIEKWIPMHQLHPLAVHALTHGASYNRPLERAAAATLEALG
;
A
#
# COMPACT_ATOMS: atom_id res chain seq x y z
N MET A 1 -10.81 33.13 -12.08
CA MET A 1 -10.45 32.37 -10.88
C MET A 1 -11.46 31.23 -10.79
N PRO A 2 -11.09 29.96 -10.98
CA PRO A 2 -12.03 28.88 -10.74
C PRO A 2 -12.34 28.86 -9.24
N GLN A 3 -13.63 28.94 -8.91
CA GLN A 3 -14.11 28.70 -7.56
C GLN A 3 -13.69 27.28 -7.18
N MET A 4 -12.78 27.16 -6.21
CA MET A 4 -12.54 25.86 -5.55
C MET A 4 -13.89 25.44 -4.97
N SER A 5 -14.51 24.42 -5.57
CA SER A 5 -15.71 23.81 -5.03
C SER A 5 -15.39 23.31 -3.62
N ARG A 6 -16.25 23.58 -2.63
CA ARG A 6 -16.09 23.09 -1.25
C ARG A 6 -16.06 21.54 -1.18
N ASP A 7 -16.42 20.89 -2.28
CA ASP A 7 -16.66 19.45 -2.37
C ASP A 7 -15.54 18.66 -3.06
N THR A 8 -14.46 19.31 -3.47
CA THR A 8 -13.33 18.64 -4.15
C THR A 8 -11.98 18.98 -3.53
N VAL A 9 -11.01 18.12 -3.77
CA VAL A 9 -9.58 18.31 -3.44
C VAL A 9 -8.80 18.23 -4.74
N THR A 10 -7.89 19.17 -4.95
CA THR A 10 -6.98 19.18 -6.09
C THR A 10 -5.55 18.96 -5.64
N LYS A 11 -4.86 18.03 -6.26
CA LYS A 11 -3.43 17.75 -6.05
C LYS A 11 -2.66 17.96 -7.34
N ARG A 12 -1.44 18.49 -7.22
CA ARG A 12 -0.45 18.65 -8.29
C ARG A 12 0.87 18.06 -7.83
N PRO A 13 1.07 16.73 -7.98
CA PRO A 13 2.34 16.10 -7.65
C PRO A 13 3.47 16.69 -8.48
N ALA A 14 4.69 16.70 -7.92
CA ALA A 14 5.87 17.18 -8.64
C ALA A 14 6.41 16.17 -9.66
N GLN A 15 6.13 14.89 -9.46
CA GLN A 15 6.58 13.81 -10.34
C GLN A 15 5.71 13.75 -11.60
N ARG A 16 6.37 13.54 -12.74
CA ARG A 16 5.69 13.45 -14.02
C ARG A 16 4.67 12.31 -14.02
N LEU A 17 3.46 12.56 -14.50
CA LEU A 17 2.37 11.59 -14.59
C LEU A 17 1.88 11.01 -13.25
N ALA A 18 2.40 11.44 -12.10
CA ALA A 18 1.97 10.90 -10.80
C ALA A 18 0.48 11.16 -10.53
N ALA A 19 -0.04 12.31 -10.95
CA ALA A 19 -1.46 12.61 -10.84
C ALA A 19 -2.32 11.61 -11.63
N ARG A 20 -1.86 11.23 -12.82
CA ARG A 20 -2.54 10.26 -13.67
C ARG A 20 -2.41 8.83 -13.13
N ALA A 21 -1.23 8.44 -12.65
CA ALA A 21 -1.01 7.16 -12.00
C ALA A 21 -1.94 6.96 -10.80
N GLU A 22 -2.05 7.98 -9.94
CA GLU A 22 -2.97 7.97 -8.80
C GLU A 22 -4.44 7.85 -9.26
N ALA A 23 -4.83 8.58 -10.29
CA ALA A 23 -6.19 8.53 -10.81
C ALA A 23 -6.56 7.15 -11.39
N GLU A 24 -5.67 6.54 -12.17
CA GLU A 24 -5.88 5.19 -12.70
C GLU A 24 -5.90 4.15 -11.57
N GLY A 25 -5.05 4.32 -10.56
CA GLY A 25 -5.08 3.51 -9.34
C GLY A 25 -6.42 3.58 -8.62
N LEU A 26 -6.93 4.78 -8.34
CA LEU A 26 -8.24 4.99 -7.70
C LEU A 26 -9.39 4.38 -8.51
N ARG A 27 -9.40 4.56 -9.83
CA ARG A 27 -10.42 3.97 -10.71
C ARG A 27 -10.40 2.46 -10.67
N TRP A 28 -9.21 1.86 -10.76
CA TRP A 28 -9.06 0.41 -10.71
C TRP A 28 -9.48 -0.18 -9.36
N LEU A 29 -9.11 0.44 -8.26
CA LEU A 29 -9.57 0.04 -6.93
C LEU A 29 -11.09 0.18 -6.80
N ALA A 30 -11.68 1.29 -7.28
CA ALA A 30 -13.12 1.50 -7.25
C ALA A 30 -13.91 0.48 -8.09
N ASP A 31 -13.34 0.01 -9.20
CA ASP A 31 -13.94 -1.05 -10.04
C ASP A 31 -13.88 -2.44 -9.39
N GLY A 32 -12.93 -2.68 -8.48
CA GLY A 32 -12.84 -3.89 -7.68
C GLY A 32 -13.60 -3.84 -6.36
N ALA A 33 -13.91 -2.65 -5.86
CA ALA A 33 -14.59 -2.47 -4.60
C ALA A 33 -16.07 -2.88 -4.69
N HIS A 34 -16.57 -3.60 -3.68
CA HIS A 34 -17.99 -3.91 -3.56
C HIS A 34 -18.83 -2.64 -3.35
N GLU A 35 -18.37 -1.77 -2.44
CA GLU A 35 -18.92 -0.45 -2.25
C GLU A 35 -17.97 0.59 -2.87
N ARG A 36 -18.34 1.17 -4.01
CA ARG A 36 -17.51 2.19 -4.69
C ARG A 36 -17.14 3.38 -3.80
N SER A 37 -17.98 3.70 -2.83
CA SER A 37 -17.73 4.75 -1.83
C SER A 37 -16.56 4.44 -0.88
N PHE A 38 -16.03 3.22 -0.89
CA PHE A 38 -14.83 2.84 -0.16
C PHE A 38 -13.54 3.41 -0.77
N VAL A 39 -13.62 3.93 -1.99
CA VAL A 39 -12.50 4.54 -2.72
C VAL A 39 -12.87 5.96 -3.11
N ALA A 40 -11.95 6.91 -2.97
CA ALA A 40 -12.20 8.30 -3.33
C ALA A 40 -12.54 8.44 -4.82
N GLU A 41 -13.60 9.18 -5.12
CA GLU A 41 -14.06 9.42 -6.48
C GLU A 41 -13.12 10.39 -7.21
N VAL A 42 -12.60 9.96 -8.36
CA VAL A 42 -11.86 10.83 -9.28
C VAL A 42 -12.87 11.64 -10.09
N VAL A 43 -12.84 12.95 -9.94
CA VAL A 43 -13.69 13.88 -10.68
C VAL A 43 -13.05 14.25 -12.01
N GLU A 44 -11.77 14.57 -11.99
CA GLU A 44 -10.97 14.93 -13.16
C GLU A 44 -9.50 14.55 -12.95
N ALA A 45 -8.80 14.19 -14.01
CA ALA A 45 -7.37 13.95 -13.97
C ALA A 45 -6.69 14.31 -15.28
N SER A 46 -5.48 14.82 -15.17
CA SER A 46 -4.53 15.09 -16.25
C SER A 46 -3.15 14.55 -15.90
N ASP A 47 -2.17 14.77 -16.74
CA ASP A 47 -0.78 14.40 -16.45
C ASP A 47 -0.19 15.19 -15.26
N GLU A 48 -0.73 16.35 -14.94
CA GLU A 48 -0.19 17.28 -13.94
C GLU A 48 -1.09 17.46 -12.70
N GLU A 49 -2.36 17.12 -12.82
CA GLU A 49 -3.34 17.40 -11.78
C GLU A 49 -4.37 16.28 -11.64
N ILE A 50 -4.72 15.97 -10.40
CA ILE A 50 -5.87 15.13 -10.06
C ILE A 50 -6.83 15.90 -9.17
N VAL A 51 -8.11 15.76 -9.46
CA VAL A 51 -9.22 16.31 -8.68
C VAL A 51 -10.08 15.14 -8.18
N THR A 52 -10.16 15.00 -6.86
CA THR A 52 -10.98 13.97 -6.22
C THR A 52 -12.14 14.60 -5.45
N ARG A 53 -13.20 13.83 -5.22
CA ARG A 53 -14.26 14.21 -4.29
C ARG A 53 -13.66 14.32 -2.89
N ARG A 54 -13.96 15.42 -2.19
CA ARG A 54 -13.54 15.59 -0.78
C ARG A 54 -14.23 14.58 0.09
N VAL A 55 -13.44 13.84 0.84
CA VAL A 55 -13.95 12.94 1.89
C VAL A 55 -14.39 13.80 3.08
N PRO A 56 -15.66 13.76 3.49
CA PRO A 56 -16.10 14.45 4.69
C PRO A 56 -15.36 13.91 5.92
N ALA A 57 -14.82 14.81 6.73
CA ALA A 57 -14.17 14.41 7.97
C ALA A 57 -15.17 13.77 8.92
N GLY A 58 -14.90 12.56 9.36
CA GLY A 58 -15.65 11.82 10.35
C GLY A 58 -14.75 11.37 11.50
N ARG A 59 -15.37 10.81 12.54
CA ARG A 59 -14.64 10.17 13.62
C ARG A 59 -14.61 8.66 13.38
N PRO A 60 -13.43 8.02 13.49
CA PRO A 60 -13.37 6.57 13.44
C PRO A 60 -14.19 5.96 14.58
N SER A 61 -14.83 4.83 14.28
CA SER A 61 -15.52 4.00 15.27
C SER A 61 -15.18 2.54 15.04
N ALA A 62 -15.36 1.70 16.03
CA ALA A 62 -15.14 0.27 15.92
C ALA A 62 -15.96 -0.36 14.77
N GLU A 63 -17.22 0.06 14.59
CA GLU A 63 -18.07 -0.45 13.52
C GLU A 63 -17.62 0.01 12.14
N ALA A 64 -17.24 1.30 11.99
CA ALA A 64 -16.69 1.82 10.74
C ALA A 64 -15.38 1.11 10.37
N ALA A 65 -14.53 0.83 11.37
CA ALA A 65 -13.28 0.10 11.18
C ALA A 65 -13.52 -1.37 10.74
N ARG A 66 -14.47 -2.07 11.37
CA ARG A 66 -14.87 -3.43 10.91
C ARG A 66 -15.42 -3.39 9.49
N THR A 67 -16.22 -2.39 9.15
CA THR A 67 -16.76 -2.23 7.80
C THR A 67 -15.62 -2.00 6.80
N ALA A 68 -14.68 -1.12 7.12
CA ALA A 68 -13.49 -0.89 6.28
C ALA A 68 -12.68 -2.18 6.07
N GLY A 69 -12.50 -2.99 7.11
CA GLY A 69 -11.84 -4.29 6.99
C GLY A 69 -12.58 -5.24 6.03
N ARG A 70 -13.92 -5.33 6.14
CA ARG A 70 -14.73 -6.16 5.23
C ARG A 70 -14.63 -5.69 3.77
N GLU A 71 -14.69 -4.39 3.53
CA GLU A 71 -14.58 -3.84 2.19
C GLU A 71 -13.17 -4.03 1.61
N LEU A 72 -12.12 -3.91 2.43
CA LEU A 72 -10.75 -4.19 2.04
C LEU A 72 -10.56 -5.66 1.64
N ALA A 73 -11.12 -6.61 2.40
CA ALA A 73 -11.09 -8.02 2.04
C ALA A 73 -11.76 -8.30 0.69
N ARG A 74 -12.94 -7.73 0.46
CA ARG A 74 -13.68 -7.86 -0.81
C ARG A 74 -12.93 -7.26 -1.99
N LEU A 75 -12.28 -6.11 -1.76
CA LEU A 75 -11.41 -5.48 -2.76
C LEU A 75 -10.24 -6.41 -3.13
N HIS A 76 -9.55 -6.97 -2.16
CA HIS A 76 -8.46 -7.90 -2.39
C HIS A 76 -8.93 -9.17 -3.11
N ASP A 77 -10.11 -9.70 -2.74
CA ASP A 77 -10.74 -10.87 -3.38
C ASP A 77 -11.12 -10.61 -4.85
N SER A 78 -11.26 -9.36 -5.27
CA SER A 78 -11.49 -9.03 -6.69
C SER A 78 -10.29 -9.36 -7.59
N GLY A 79 -9.12 -9.63 -7.00
CA GLY A 79 -7.93 -10.13 -7.66
C GLY A 79 -7.22 -9.13 -8.56
N ALA A 80 -6.04 -9.51 -9.00
CA ALA A 80 -5.22 -8.83 -10.00
C ALA A 80 -4.67 -9.85 -10.99
N GLU A 81 -4.22 -9.39 -12.16
CA GLU A 81 -3.72 -10.28 -13.23
C GLU A 81 -2.41 -10.97 -12.81
N ALA A 82 -1.51 -10.24 -12.16
CA ALA A 82 -0.21 -10.71 -11.71
C ALA A 82 0.30 -9.86 -10.53
N PHE A 83 1.33 -10.31 -9.82
CA PHE A 83 2.08 -9.47 -8.92
C PHE A 83 2.83 -8.41 -9.72
N GLY A 84 2.89 -7.18 -9.23
CA GLY A 84 3.51 -6.07 -9.91
C GLY A 84 2.72 -5.49 -11.10
N CYS A 85 1.59 -6.08 -11.50
CA CYS A 85 0.82 -5.51 -12.60
C CYS A 85 0.28 -4.12 -12.22
N PRO A 86 0.38 -3.12 -13.12
CA PRO A 86 -0.26 -1.82 -12.94
C PRO A 86 -1.79 -1.92 -13.12
N PRO A 87 -2.55 -0.86 -12.84
CA PRO A 87 -3.94 -0.75 -13.28
C PRO A 87 -4.10 -1.02 -14.79
N PRO A 88 -5.15 -1.73 -15.22
CA PRO A 88 -5.35 -2.08 -16.63
C PRO A 88 -5.35 -0.87 -17.55
N GLY A 89 -4.56 -0.94 -18.62
CA GLY A 89 -4.41 0.15 -19.59
C GLY A 89 -3.48 1.28 -19.15
N TRP A 90 -2.86 1.18 -17.99
CA TRP A 90 -1.82 2.10 -17.53
C TRP A 90 -0.43 1.49 -17.81
N ASP A 91 0.37 2.16 -18.61
CA ASP A 91 1.74 1.80 -18.99
C ASP A 91 2.78 2.84 -18.52
N GLY A 92 2.32 3.81 -17.72
CA GLY A 92 3.17 4.85 -17.14
C GLY A 92 3.83 4.43 -15.82
N PRO A 93 4.57 5.35 -15.18
CA PRO A 93 5.22 5.10 -13.90
C PRO A 93 4.22 4.87 -12.76
N ASN A 94 4.65 4.15 -11.74
CA ASN A 94 3.95 4.06 -10.46
C ASN A 94 4.78 4.76 -9.37
N TYR A 95 4.13 5.30 -8.36
CA TYR A 95 4.78 6.04 -7.29
C TYR A 95 4.24 5.63 -5.92
N ILE A 96 5.16 5.52 -4.94
CA ILE A 96 4.83 5.51 -3.52
C ILE A 96 5.37 6.80 -2.89
N GLY A 97 4.48 7.70 -2.49
CA GLY A 97 4.88 9.06 -2.15
C GLY A 97 5.60 9.76 -3.30
N THR A 98 6.89 10.08 -3.12
CA THR A 98 7.73 10.71 -4.15
C THR A 98 8.67 9.73 -4.86
N ALA A 99 8.71 8.48 -4.44
CA ALA A 99 9.59 7.47 -4.99
C ALA A 99 8.89 6.70 -6.11
N GLU A 100 9.55 6.62 -7.26
CA GLU A 100 9.10 5.78 -8.36
C GLU A 100 9.34 4.30 -8.01
N GLN A 101 8.38 3.44 -8.35
CA GLN A 101 8.49 2.00 -8.16
C GLN A 101 8.14 1.25 -9.43
N GLU A 102 8.86 0.17 -9.67
CA GLU A 102 8.64 -0.68 -10.84
C GLU A 102 7.30 -1.41 -10.75
N CYS A 103 6.66 -1.63 -11.90
CA CYS A 103 5.45 -2.42 -12.04
C CYS A 103 5.59 -3.40 -13.21
N THR A 104 6.50 -4.36 -13.07
CA THR A 104 6.69 -5.44 -14.05
C THR A 104 5.92 -6.68 -13.58
N PRO A 105 4.92 -7.16 -14.34
CA PRO A 105 4.12 -8.31 -13.96
C PRO A 105 4.94 -9.61 -13.84
N THR A 106 4.72 -10.37 -12.77
CA THR A 106 5.26 -11.71 -12.56
C THR A 106 4.25 -12.59 -11.81
N ASP A 107 4.34 -13.90 -12.00
CA ASP A 107 3.50 -14.88 -11.28
C ASP A 107 4.07 -15.25 -9.91
N ASP A 108 5.32 -14.88 -9.61
CA ASP A 108 6.00 -15.17 -8.34
C ASP A 108 5.96 -13.95 -7.41
N TRP A 109 5.25 -14.10 -6.28
CA TRP A 109 5.18 -13.03 -5.28
C TRP A 109 6.54 -12.71 -4.67
N ALA A 110 7.35 -13.73 -4.36
CA ALA A 110 8.63 -13.50 -3.70
C ALA A 110 9.61 -12.76 -4.62
N GLU A 111 9.67 -13.15 -5.90
CA GLU A 111 10.44 -12.42 -6.92
C GLU A 111 10.00 -10.96 -6.98
N PHE A 112 8.71 -10.70 -7.16
CA PHE A 112 8.17 -9.35 -7.20
C PHE A 112 8.53 -8.54 -5.94
N TYR A 113 8.27 -9.13 -4.76
CA TYR A 113 8.44 -8.43 -3.50
C TYR A 113 9.89 -8.10 -3.19
N VAL A 114 10.79 -9.03 -3.47
CA VAL A 114 12.23 -8.85 -3.26
C VAL A 114 12.83 -7.88 -4.28
N GLU A 115 12.63 -8.15 -5.56
CA GLU A 115 13.37 -7.48 -6.64
C GLU A 115 12.77 -6.12 -7.03
N GLN A 116 11.45 -5.95 -6.89
CA GLN A 116 10.79 -4.70 -7.28
C GLN A 116 10.35 -3.85 -6.09
N ARG A 117 10.34 -4.40 -4.85
CA ARG A 117 9.80 -3.67 -3.69
C ARG A 117 10.83 -3.47 -2.57
N VAL A 118 11.54 -4.47 -2.12
CA VAL A 118 12.41 -4.31 -0.94
C VAL A 118 13.80 -3.85 -1.31
N LEU A 119 14.52 -4.61 -2.13
CA LEU A 119 15.94 -4.37 -2.44
C LEU A 119 16.19 -3.02 -3.12
N PRO A 120 15.43 -2.58 -4.15
CA PRO A 120 15.72 -1.33 -4.83
C PRO A 120 15.71 -0.12 -3.89
N PHE A 121 14.79 -0.11 -2.92
CA PHE A 121 14.70 0.99 -1.96
C PHE A 121 15.71 0.86 -0.83
N ALA A 122 15.94 -0.35 -0.31
CA ALA A 122 16.90 -0.58 0.76
C ALA A 122 18.34 -0.23 0.33
N GLU A 123 18.73 -0.54 -0.89
CA GLU A 123 20.05 -0.24 -1.46
C GLU A 123 20.28 1.27 -1.64
N LEU A 124 19.22 2.03 -1.92
CA LEU A 124 19.27 3.49 -2.07
C LEU A 124 19.09 4.24 -0.75
N ALA A 125 18.62 3.58 0.31
CA ALA A 125 18.23 4.23 1.57
C ALA A 125 19.39 4.77 2.43
N GLY A 126 20.65 4.54 2.04
CA GLY A 126 21.82 5.00 2.79
C GLY A 126 21.96 4.36 4.18
N ILE A 127 21.40 3.16 4.38
CA ILE A 127 21.57 2.37 5.60
C ILE A 127 22.98 1.78 5.69
N SER A 128 23.42 1.35 6.88
CA SER A 128 24.74 0.72 7.04
C SER A 128 24.82 -0.61 6.29
N SER A 129 26.04 -1.04 5.94
CA SER A 129 26.27 -2.34 5.29
C SER A 129 25.72 -3.50 6.12
N ALA A 130 25.86 -3.46 7.43
CA ALA A 130 25.34 -4.50 8.32
C ALA A 130 23.79 -4.57 8.30
N GLN A 131 23.13 -3.42 8.21
CA GLN A 131 21.67 -3.35 8.07
C GLN A 131 21.21 -3.84 6.69
N LEU A 132 21.90 -3.44 5.62
CA LEU A 132 21.62 -3.92 4.28
C LEU A 132 21.82 -5.44 4.15
N ASP A 133 22.88 -5.97 4.73
CA ASP A 133 23.12 -7.43 4.75
C ASP A 133 22.02 -8.18 5.51
N LEU A 134 21.48 -7.61 6.59
CA LEU A 134 20.35 -8.19 7.29
C LEU A 134 19.07 -8.18 6.44
N VAL A 135 18.78 -7.08 5.74
CA VAL A 135 17.66 -6.97 4.80
C VAL A 135 17.80 -7.99 3.66
N ARG A 136 18.99 -8.10 3.05
CA ARG A 136 19.26 -9.09 2.00
C ARG A 136 19.03 -10.52 2.48
N ARG A 137 19.50 -10.88 3.68
CA ARG A 137 19.22 -12.20 4.27
C ARG A 137 17.72 -12.45 4.47
N ALA A 138 16.95 -11.44 4.88
CA ALA A 138 15.50 -11.57 4.97
C ALA A 138 14.88 -11.78 3.58
N CYS A 139 15.33 -11.05 2.56
CA CYS A 139 14.93 -11.23 1.16
C CYS A 139 15.27 -12.64 0.64
N ASP A 140 16.49 -13.13 0.89
CA ASP A 140 16.91 -14.49 0.51
C ASP A 140 16.01 -15.55 1.16
N ALA A 141 15.64 -15.37 2.43
CA ALA A 141 14.76 -16.28 3.15
C ALA A 141 13.33 -16.26 2.61
N ILE A 142 12.84 -15.10 2.14
CA ILE A 142 11.55 -14.97 1.46
C ILE A 142 11.59 -15.68 0.10
N ALA A 143 12.63 -15.42 -0.71
CA ALA A 143 12.81 -16.00 -2.04
C ALA A 143 13.02 -17.52 -2.02
N ALA A 144 13.57 -18.07 -0.93
CA ALA A 144 13.78 -19.51 -0.78
C ALA A 144 12.50 -20.31 -0.53
N ARG A 145 11.33 -19.67 -0.40
CA ARG A 145 10.04 -20.32 -0.10
C ARG A 145 9.06 -20.21 -1.25
N SER A 146 8.20 -21.20 -1.37
CA SER A 146 6.99 -21.11 -2.17
C SER A 146 5.87 -20.50 -1.34
N TRP A 147 5.14 -19.56 -1.93
CA TRP A 147 4.05 -18.86 -1.29
C TRP A 147 2.73 -19.21 -1.99
N ASP A 148 1.79 -19.76 -1.23
CA ASP A 148 0.43 -20.04 -1.71
C ASP A 148 -0.41 -18.76 -1.55
N VAL A 149 -0.24 -17.85 -2.48
CA VAL A 149 -0.94 -16.56 -2.52
C VAL A 149 -1.29 -16.21 -3.96
N VAL A 150 -2.47 -15.66 -4.14
CA VAL A 150 -2.93 -15.13 -5.44
C VAL A 150 -2.78 -13.60 -5.46
N PRO A 151 -2.48 -13.00 -6.63
CA PRO A 151 -2.38 -11.56 -6.75
C PRO A 151 -3.70 -10.87 -6.40
N ALA A 152 -3.64 -9.87 -5.53
CA ALA A 152 -4.75 -9.03 -5.14
C ALA A 152 -4.57 -7.60 -5.65
N ARG A 153 -5.67 -6.88 -5.88
CA ARG A 153 -5.62 -5.42 -6.05
C ARG A 153 -5.32 -4.80 -4.70
N ILE A 154 -4.14 -4.29 -4.52
CA ILE A 154 -3.77 -3.62 -3.27
C ILE A 154 -3.71 -2.11 -3.45
N HIS A 155 -3.97 -1.40 -2.36
CA HIS A 155 -3.78 0.05 -2.31
C HIS A 155 -2.30 0.42 -2.41
N GLY A 156 -1.41 -0.37 -1.81
CA GLY A 156 0.04 -0.25 -1.91
C GLY A 156 0.69 0.82 -1.02
N ASP A 157 -0.10 1.75 -0.49
CA ASP A 157 0.31 2.78 0.50
C ASP A 157 -0.80 3.02 1.54
N LEU A 158 -1.38 1.94 2.10
CA LEU A 158 -2.53 2.01 2.99
C LEU A 158 -2.11 2.22 4.46
N TRP A 159 -1.58 3.37 4.79
CA TRP A 159 -1.38 3.77 6.17
C TRP A 159 -2.60 4.54 6.73
N ALA A 160 -2.61 4.80 8.03
CA ALA A 160 -3.76 5.44 8.70
C ALA A 160 -4.18 6.80 8.11
N GLY A 161 -3.27 7.53 7.46
CA GLY A 161 -3.56 8.79 6.78
C GLY A 161 -4.27 8.64 5.44
N ASN A 162 -4.17 7.46 4.84
CA ASN A 162 -4.80 7.13 3.54
C ASN A 162 -6.09 6.32 3.69
N LEU A 163 -6.50 5.98 4.91
CA LEU A 163 -7.81 5.42 5.24
C LEU A 163 -8.59 6.43 6.08
N LEU A 164 -9.36 7.29 5.43
CA LEU A 164 -10.17 8.29 6.10
C LEU A 164 -11.50 7.71 6.52
N PHE A 165 -12.02 8.16 7.68
CA PHE A 165 -13.32 7.72 8.15
C PHE A 165 -14.36 8.81 7.92
N GLY A 166 -15.44 8.46 7.20
CA GLY A 166 -16.64 9.26 7.01
C GLY A 166 -17.78 8.80 7.93
N SER A 167 -19.02 9.22 7.62
CA SER A 167 -20.22 8.80 8.36
C SER A 167 -20.50 7.30 8.21
N ASP A 168 -20.15 6.71 7.07
CA ASP A 168 -20.64 5.40 6.63
C ASP A 168 -19.53 4.33 6.57
N GLY A 169 -18.29 4.67 6.93
CA GLY A 169 -17.17 3.74 6.90
C GLY A 169 -15.84 4.39 6.54
N GLY A 170 -14.88 3.56 6.13
CA GLY A 170 -13.58 3.99 5.64
C GLY A 170 -13.65 4.42 4.17
N ILE A 171 -12.79 5.34 3.77
CA ILE A 171 -12.58 5.75 2.38
C ILE A 171 -11.09 5.85 2.13
N MET A 172 -10.62 5.11 1.13
CA MET A 172 -9.21 5.10 0.72
C MET A 172 -8.90 6.26 -0.22
N ILE A 173 -7.74 6.88 -0.03
CA ILE A 173 -7.20 7.98 -0.84
C ILE A 173 -5.73 7.72 -1.15
N ASP A 174 -5.16 8.39 -2.13
CA ASP A 174 -3.71 8.47 -2.40
C ASP A 174 -3.03 7.10 -2.58
N PRO A 175 -3.53 6.19 -3.44
CA PRO A 175 -2.95 4.88 -3.60
C PRO A 175 -1.65 4.87 -4.43
N ALA A 176 -0.84 3.85 -4.18
CA ALA A 176 0.23 3.35 -5.04
C ALA A 176 -0.21 2.00 -5.65
N ALA A 177 -1.39 1.96 -6.26
CA ALA A 177 -2.11 0.74 -6.59
C ALA A 177 -1.38 -0.16 -7.60
N HIS A 178 -1.31 -1.44 -7.29
CA HIS A 178 -0.73 -2.49 -8.15
C HIS A 178 -1.20 -3.88 -7.70
N GLY A 179 -0.93 -4.89 -8.51
CA GLY A 179 -1.12 -6.29 -8.09
C GLY A 179 -0.10 -6.67 -7.02
N GLY A 180 -0.56 -7.14 -5.86
CA GLY A 180 0.32 -7.43 -4.75
C GLY A 180 -0.22 -8.50 -3.80
N HIS A 181 0.50 -8.73 -2.70
CA HIS A 181 0.03 -9.60 -1.64
C HIS A 181 -1.00 -8.87 -0.77
N PRO A 182 -2.18 -9.44 -0.51
CA PRO A 182 -3.25 -8.75 0.22
C PRO A 182 -2.84 -8.29 1.63
N HIS A 183 -1.97 -9.01 2.31
CA HIS A 183 -1.50 -8.62 3.65
C HIS A 183 -0.54 -7.42 3.65
N THR A 184 -0.07 -6.96 2.49
CA THR A 184 0.79 -5.76 2.42
C THR A 184 0.06 -4.53 2.93
N ASP A 185 -1.22 -4.34 2.58
CA ASP A 185 -2.03 -3.24 3.09
C ASP A 185 -2.29 -3.37 4.60
N LEU A 186 -2.47 -4.60 5.12
CA LEU A 186 -2.59 -4.83 6.57
C LEU A 186 -1.28 -4.50 7.31
N GLY A 187 -0.14 -4.89 6.75
CA GLY A 187 1.18 -4.55 7.27
C GLY A 187 1.41 -3.03 7.35
N MET A 188 0.93 -2.30 6.34
CA MET A 188 1.04 -0.85 6.27
C MET A 188 0.12 -0.15 7.29
N LEU A 189 -1.13 -0.61 7.45
CA LEU A 189 -2.03 -0.12 8.51
C LEU A 189 -1.45 -0.32 9.90
N ALA A 190 -0.77 -1.44 10.15
CA ALA A 190 -0.13 -1.74 11.42
C ALA A 190 1.12 -0.89 11.68
N LEU A 191 1.84 -0.47 10.63
CA LEU A 191 3.13 0.21 10.75
C LEU A 191 3.04 1.54 11.51
N PHE A 192 1.99 2.32 11.26
CA PHE A 192 1.78 3.63 11.88
C PHE A 192 0.59 3.66 12.84
N GLY A 193 -0.06 2.51 13.07
CA GLY A 193 -1.15 2.38 14.03
C GLY A 193 -2.45 3.02 13.56
N ALA A 194 -3.22 2.31 12.74
CA ALA A 194 -4.55 2.76 12.34
C ALA A 194 -5.51 2.79 13.54
N PRO A 195 -6.46 3.75 13.61
CA PRO A 195 -7.51 3.74 14.62
C PRO A 195 -8.32 2.45 14.54
N TYR A 196 -8.54 1.79 15.68
CA TYR A 196 -9.27 0.51 15.75
C TYR A 196 -8.67 -0.58 14.87
N LEU A 197 -7.35 -0.72 14.81
CA LEU A 197 -6.63 -1.67 13.95
C LEU A 197 -7.14 -3.11 14.13
N GLU A 198 -7.36 -3.54 15.38
CA GLU A 198 -7.89 -4.87 15.69
C GLU A 198 -9.26 -5.11 15.05
N GLU A 199 -10.10 -4.08 15.02
CA GLU A 199 -11.42 -4.14 14.39
C GLU A 199 -11.34 -4.20 12.86
N ILE A 200 -10.34 -3.51 12.27
CA ILE A 200 -10.05 -3.63 10.84
C ILE A 200 -9.64 -5.08 10.54
N PHE A 201 -8.70 -5.65 11.30
CA PHE A 201 -8.25 -7.02 11.13
C PHE A 201 -9.38 -8.05 11.32
N GLN A 202 -10.23 -7.84 12.32
CA GLN A 202 -11.39 -8.69 12.55
C GLN A 202 -12.40 -8.59 11.40
N GLY A 203 -12.69 -7.39 10.91
CA GLY A 203 -13.57 -7.16 9.76
C GLY A 203 -13.02 -7.78 8.49
N TYR A 204 -11.72 -7.69 8.27
CA TYR A 204 -11.00 -8.29 7.15
C TYR A 204 -11.04 -9.83 7.19
N GLY A 205 -11.14 -10.42 8.35
CA GLY A 205 -10.96 -11.87 8.54
C GLY A 205 -9.49 -12.27 8.52
N ALA A 206 -8.61 -11.38 9.00
CA ALA A 206 -7.17 -11.63 9.03
C ALA A 206 -6.83 -12.95 9.76
N PRO A 207 -5.81 -13.72 9.29
CA PRO A 207 -5.35 -14.91 9.98
C PRO A 207 -4.99 -14.60 11.45
N LYS A 208 -5.23 -15.56 12.35
CA LYS A 208 -4.94 -15.37 13.79
C LYS A 208 -3.46 -15.13 14.11
N ASP A 209 -2.58 -15.57 13.21
CA ASP A 209 -1.13 -15.40 13.30
C ASP A 209 -0.60 -14.26 12.42
N ILE A 210 -1.48 -13.37 11.94
CA ILE A 210 -1.10 -12.26 11.05
C ILE A 210 0.04 -11.42 11.63
N GLU A 211 0.08 -11.22 12.94
CA GLU A 211 1.12 -10.45 13.63
C GLU A 211 2.53 -11.01 13.39
N LYS A 212 2.65 -12.32 13.22
CA LYS A 212 3.90 -12.98 12.86
C LYS A 212 4.42 -12.54 11.48
N TRP A 213 3.51 -12.28 10.54
CA TRP A 213 3.81 -11.97 9.14
C TRP A 213 3.90 -10.47 8.84
N ILE A 214 3.30 -9.62 9.67
CA ILE A 214 3.34 -8.17 9.51
C ILE A 214 4.75 -7.62 9.29
N PRO A 215 5.81 -8.00 10.06
CA PRO A 215 7.16 -7.47 9.83
C PRO A 215 7.69 -7.69 8.42
N MET A 216 7.38 -8.84 7.82
CA MET A 216 7.75 -9.14 6.44
C MET A 216 7.12 -8.15 5.47
N HIS A 217 5.81 -7.88 5.61
CA HIS A 217 5.10 -6.92 4.76
C HIS A 217 5.46 -5.46 5.04
N GLN A 218 6.18 -5.18 6.11
CA GLN A 218 6.68 -3.85 6.45
C GLN A 218 8.08 -3.55 5.88
N LEU A 219 8.80 -4.54 5.32
CA LEU A 219 10.13 -4.32 4.76
C LEU A 219 10.12 -3.25 3.66
N HIS A 220 9.20 -3.36 2.69
CA HIS A 220 9.09 -2.38 1.60
C HIS A 220 8.75 -0.96 2.10
N PRO A 221 7.65 -0.71 2.83
CA PRO A 221 7.34 0.64 3.28
C PRO A 221 8.42 1.22 4.20
N LEU A 222 9.10 0.42 5.01
CA LEU A 222 10.21 0.89 5.83
C LEU A 222 11.45 1.23 4.99
N ALA A 223 11.75 0.47 3.94
CA ALA A 223 12.84 0.79 3.02
C ALA A 223 12.55 2.10 2.25
N VAL A 224 11.31 2.28 1.77
CA VAL A 224 10.86 3.55 1.15
C VAL A 224 10.99 4.71 2.13
N HIS A 225 10.56 4.56 3.38
CA HIS A 225 10.66 5.63 4.37
C HIS A 225 12.11 5.92 4.78
N ALA A 226 12.98 4.91 4.86
CA ALA A 226 14.40 5.11 5.09
C ALA A 226 15.05 5.94 3.95
N LEU A 227 14.65 5.68 2.70
CA LEU A 227 15.10 6.44 1.54
C LEU A 227 14.57 7.88 1.54
N THR A 228 13.28 8.08 1.78
CA THR A 228 12.60 9.36 1.56
C THR A 228 12.54 10.25 2.79
N HIS A 229 12.55 9.67 4.00
CA HIS A 229 12.44 10.38 5.29
C HIS A 229 13.67 10.24 6.19
N GLY A 230 14.66 9.42 5.77
CA GLY A 230 15.98 9.37 6.38
C GLY A 230 16.14 8.40 7.54
N ALA A 231 17.25 8.57 8.28
CA ALA A 231 17.81 7.57 9.18
C ALA A 231 16.95 7.13 10.38
N SER A 232 15.88 7.87 10.72
CA SER A 232 14.92 7.47 11.77
C SER A 232 14.25 6.12 11.46
N TYR A 233 14.18 5.73 10.20
CA TYR A 233 13.57 4.50 9.73
C TYR A 233 14.56 3.32 9.60
N ASN A 234 15.89 3.57 9.71
CA ASN A 234 16.90 2.51 9.58
C ASN A 234 16.73 1.41 10.66
N ARG A 235 16.53 1.79 11.93
CA ARG A 235 16.29 0.82 13.01
C ARG A 235 14.94 0.08 12.90
N PRO A 236 13.81 0.75 12.56
CA PRO A 236 12.58 0.04 12.23
C PRO A 236 12.76 -1.00 11.12
N LEU A 237 13.44 -0.67 10.01
CA LEU A 237 13.73 -1.60 8.91
C LEU A 237 14.58 -2.79 9.40
N GLU A 238 15.64 -2.52 10.16
CA GLU A 238 16.48 -3.55 10.76
C GLU A 238 15.67 -4.52 11.65
N ARG A 239 14.79 -4.00 12.52
CA ARG A 239 13.92 -4.85 13.36
C ARG A 239 12.94 -5.68 12.53
N ALA A 240 12.35 -5.09 11.48
CA ALA A 240 11.46 -5.82 10.59
C ALA A 240 12.18 -6.96 9.87
N ALA A 241 13.42 -6.75 9.40
CA ALA A 241 14.23 -7.77 8.78
C ALA A 241 14.59 -8.91 9.76
N ALA A 242 14.98 -8.57 11.00
CA ALA A 242 15.25 -9.58 12.03
C ALA A 242 14.00 -10.40 12.37
N ALA A 243 12.86 -9.76 12.58
CA ALA A 243 11.59 -10.44 12.88
C ALA A 243 11.11 -11.30 11.69
N THR A 244 11.35 -10.87 10.46
CA THR A 244 11.07 -11.67 9.26
C THR A 244 11.89 -12.95 9.27
N LEU A 245 13.18 -12.88 9.57
CA LEU A 245 14.05 -14.08 9.68
C LEU A 245 13.57 -15.01 10.79
N GLU A 246 13.17 -14.49 11.94
CA GLU A 246 12.61 -15.32 13.04
C GLU A 246 11.30 -15.99 12.63
N ALA A 247 10.43 -15.29 11.89
CA ALA A 247 9.16 -15.86 11.41
C ALA A 247 9.38 -16.98 10.39
N LEU A 248 10.46 -16.89 9.60
CA LEU A 248 10.78 -17.83 8.52
C LEU A 248 11.71 -18.96 8.99
N GLY A 249 12.46 -18.82 10.07
CA GLY A 249 13.36 -19.85 10.64
C GLY A 249 12.58 -20.92 11.32
#